data_4635b11fe0652b125ffe793f70d6dc47
#
_entry.id   4635b11fe0652b125ffe793f70d6dc47
#
_cell.length_a   1.000
_cell.length_b   1.000
_cell.length_c   1.000
_cell.angle_alpha   90.00
_cell.angle_beta   90.00
_cell.angle_gamma   90.00
#
_symmetry.space_group_name_H-M   'P 1'
#
loop_
_entity.id
_entity.type
_entity.pdbx_description
1 polymer ?
#
loop_
_entity_poly.entity_id
_entity_poly.type
_entity_poly.pdbx_seq_one_letter_code
_entity_poly.pdbx_strand_id
1 'polypeptide(L)'
;MKTHRMLCFGRRDDSGNAALVVEDPALTEPERLMFARQQDASATVFVDANSTGDTQLDFYYPHARSPLCLHATLAASAVFFERHPETLKVRFVTGMHRQALEVERIEAHIFVGTSAQRCPDLAIDIAEVAQLLCIEACELKGLPRLASVGSAKLLVEVAEPSALAALSPDLPGIANWSRKHGVSGMYAYCRVGDDVYAGRNFNHLEPRFEDAATGVAAGALALSLERSITLLQGDALGQPCTLLARYTNGAVQVGGRAVRREPS
;
A
#
# COMPACT_ATOMS: atom_id res chain seq x y z
N MET A 1 -17.93 -20.42 1.70
CA MET A 1 -16.79 -19.50 1.81
C MET A 1 -15.62 -20.06 1.00
N LYS A 2 -15.14 -19.33 0.03
CA LYS A 2 -13.99 -19.70 -0.80
C LYS A 2 -12.85 -18.72 -0.55
N THR A 3 -11.62 -19.20 -0.44
CA THR A 3 -10.46 -18.37 -0.12
C THR A 3 -9.41 -18.45 -1.22
N HIS A 4 -8.72 -17.32 -1.49
CA HIS A 4 -7.65 -17.23 -2.46
C HIS A 4 -6.47 -16.48 -1.85
N ARG A 5 -5.33 -17.11 -1.77
CA ARG A 5 -4.09 -16.48 -1.31
C ARG A 5 -3.38 -15.85 -2.51
N MET A 6 -3.12 -14.54 -2.42
CA MET A 6 -2.53 -13.75 -3.49
C MET A 6 -1.24 -13.08 -2.99
N LEU A 7 -0.26 -12.95 -3.89
CA LEU A 7 0.94 -12.12 -3.69
C LEU A 7 0.85 -10.91 -4.62
N CYS A 8 0.85 -9.72 -4.03
CA CYS A 8 0.68 -8.46 -4.74
C CYS A 8 2.00 -7.72 -4.86
N PHE A 9 2.23 -7.09 -6.02
CA PHE A 9 3.42 -6.31 -6.35
C PHE A 9 4.72 -7.10 -6.45
N GLY A 10 4.71 -8.42 -6.31
CA GLY A 10 5.91 -9.24 -6.37
C GLY A 10 6.70 -9.05 -7.65
N ARG A 11 8.04 -8.88 -7.52
CA ARG A 11 8.99 -8.85 -8.65
C ARG A 11 9.35 -10.26 -9.10
N ARG A 12 9.25 -11.22 -8.17
CA ARG A 12 9.36 -12.67 -8.41
C ARG A 12 8.04 -13.34 -8.04
N ASP A 13 7.81 -14.55 -8.50
CA ASP A 13 6.57 -15.29 -8.23
C ASP A 13 6.42 -15.70 -6.75
N ASP A 14 7.53 -15.76 -6.00
CA ASP A 14 7.59 -16.06 -4.57
C ASP A 14 7.65 -14.82 -3.67
N SER A 15 7.69 -13.62 -4.24
CA SER A 15 7.74 -12.35 -3.51
C SER A 15 6.43 -11.57 -3.62
N GLY A 16 6.27 -10.58 -2.77
CA GLY A 16 5.09 -9.72 -2.80
C GLY A 16 4.43 -9.56 -1.43
N ASN A 17 3.49 -8.62 -1.38
CA ASN A 17 2.69 -8.40 -0.17
C ASN A 17 1.48 -9.36 -0.19
N ALA A 18 1.39 -10.24 0.81
CA ALA A 18 0.38 -11.27 0.86
C ALA A 18 -1.01 -10.71 1.22
N ALA A 19 -2.01 -11.09 0.45
CA ALA A 19 -3.41 -10.81 0.73
C ALA A 19 -4.26 -12.08 0.63
N LEU A 20 -5.28 -12.19 1.49
CA LEU A 20 -6.28 -13.25 1.42
C LEU A 20 -7.59 -12.67 0.93
N VAL A 21 -8.12 -13.21 -0.17
CA VAL A 21 -9.44 -12.89 -0.69
C VAL A 21 -10.43 -13.94 -0.20
N VAL A 22 -11.52 -13.50 0.40
CA VAL A 22 -12.59 -14.36 0.95
C VAL A 22 -13.90 -14.03 0.25
N GLU A 23 -14.46 -15.00 -0.46
CA GLU A 23 -15.72 -14.86 -1.18
C GLU A 23 -16.86 -15.54 -0.43
N ASP A 24 -18.06 -14.96 -0.61
CA ASP A 24 -19.31 -15.41 0.03
C ASP A 24 -19.17 -15.57 1.55
N PRO A 25 -18.70 -14.53 2.26
CA PRO A 25 -18.49 -14.61 3.69
C PRO A 25 -19.83 -14.45 4.43
N ALA A 26 -20.36 -15.52 4.99
CA ALA A 26 -21.47 -15.46 5.95
C ALA A 26 -20.97 -15.09 7.36
N LEU A 27 -20.14 -14.02 7.45
CA LEU A 27 -19.47 -13.62 8.70
C LEU A 27 -19.85 -12.19 9.08
N THR A 28 -20.12 -11.99 10.37
CA THR A 28 -20.29 -10.67 10.99
C THR A 28 -18.95 -9.92 11.06
N GLU A 29 -18.98 -8.60 11.29
CA GLU A 29 -17.77 -7.78 11.39
C GLU A 29 -16.77 -8.28 12.47
N PRO A 30 -17.18 -8.65 13.69
CA PRO A 30 -16.26 -9.22 14.70
C PRO A 30 -15.65 -10.56 14.24
N GLU A 31 -16.43 -11.42 13.57
CA GLU A 31 -15.96 -12.71 13.06
C GLU A 31 -14.96 -12.51 11.93
N ARG A 32 -15.15 -11.52 11.05
CA ARG A 32 -14.19 -11.16 9.99
C ARG A 32 -12.85 -10.72 10.59
N LEU A 33 -12.87 -9.88 11.63
CA LEU A 33 -11.65 -9.45 12.31
C LEU A 33 -10.95 -10.63 13.00
N MET A 34 -11.69 -11.50 13.66
CA MET A 34 -11.13 -12.70 14.28
C MET A 34 -10.54 -13.66 13.23
N PHE A 35 -11.22 -13.85 12.11
CA PHE A 35 -10.72 -14.62 10.99
C PHE A 35 -9.41 -14.03 10.44
N ALA A 36 -9.37 -12.72 10.16
CA ALA A 36 -8.19 -12.04 9.63
C ALA A 36 -6.96 -12.15 10.55
N ARG A 37 -7.16 -12.13 11.88
CA ARG A 37 -6.09 -12.33 12.89
C ARG A 37 -5.41 -13.68 12.82
N GLN A 38 -6.13 -14.70 12.37
CA GLN A 38 -5.63 -16.08 12.30
C GLN A 38 -4.90 -16.37 10.98
N GLN A 39 -4.93 -15.42 10.03
CA GLN A 39 -4.33 -15.63 8.71
C GLN A 39 -2.87 -15.15 8.68
N ASP A 40 -2.03 -15.93 8.00
CA ASP A 40 -0.67 -15.49 7.64
C ASP A 40 -0.72 -14.64 6.36
N ALA A 41 -1.36 -13.48 6.44
CA ALA A 41 -1.49 -12.50 5.37
C ALA A 41 -1.42 -11.08 5.95
N SER A 42 -0.91 -10.14 5.16
CA SER A 42 -0.83 -8.74 5.59
C SER A 42 -2.22 -8.09 5.67
N ALA A 43 -3.14 -8.53 4.81
CA ALA A 43 -4.53 -8.12 4.82
C ALA A 43 -5.46 -9.24 4.33
N THR A 44 -6.70 -9.22 4.81
CA THR A 44 -7.81 -10.02 4.31
C THR A 44 -8.85 -9.08 3.70
N VAL A 45 -9.34 -9.40 2.51
CA VAL A 45 -10.46 -8.72 1.88
C VAL A 45 -11.64 -9.67 1.76
N PHE A 46 -12.78 -9.27 2.31
CA PHE A 46 -14.04 -9.97 2.15
C PHE A 46 -14.79 -9.37 0.96
N VAL A 47 -15.22 -10.23 0.05
CA VAL A 47 -15.92 -9.86 -1.16
C VAL A 47 -17.40 -10.19 -0.98
N ASP A 48 -18.22 -9.15 -0.86
CA ASP A 48 -19.66 -9.26 -0.66
C ASP A 48 -20.42 -8.80 -1.91
N ALA A 49 -21.42 -9.54 -2.31
CA ALA A 49 -22.45 -9.02 -3.20
C ALA A 49 -23.44 -8.19 -2.36
N ASN A 50 -23.64 -6.93 -2.70
CA ASN A 50 -24.64 -6.12 -2.00
C ASN A 50 -26.01 -6.17 -2.70
N SER A 51 -27.04 -5.64 -2.03
CA SER A 51 -28.41 -5.59 -2.54
C SER A 51 -28.59 -4.68 -3.76
N THR A 52 -27.62 -3.81 -4.07
CA THR A 52 -27.63 -2.92 -5.26
C THR A 52 -26.93 -3.53 -6.47
N GLY A 53 -26.39 -4.75 -6.33
CA GLY A 53 -25.64 -5.43 -7.40
C GLY A 53 -24.16 -5.02 -7.49
N ASP A 54 -23.70 -4.06 -6.67
CA ASP A 54 -22.27 -3.71 -6.60
C ASP A 54 -21.50 -4.79 -5.83
N THR A 55 -20.29 -5.06 -6.25
CA THR A 55 -19.34 -5.87 -5.47
C THR A 55 -18.66 -5.00 -4.42
N GLN A 56 -18.83 -5.36 -3.16
CA GLN A 56 -18.26 -4.65 -2.03
C GLN A 56 -16.98 -5.33 -1.57
N LEU A 57 -15.94 -4.54 -1.30
CA LEU A 57 -14.67 -4.99 -0.72
C LEU A 57 -14.54 -4.47 0.70
N ASP A 58 -14.48 -5.37 1.68
CA ASP A 58 -14.32 -5.05 3.09
C ASP A 58 -12.96 -5.51 3.60
N PHE A 59 -12.12 -4.58 4.05
CA PHE A 59 -10.70 -4.81 4.31
C PHE A 59 -10.41 -4.95 5.79
N TYR A 60 -9.62 -5.96 6.14
CA TYR A 60 -9.16 -6.22 7.51
C TYR A 60 -7.65 -6.48 7.52
N TYR A 61 -6.96 -5.72 8.37
CA TYR A 61 -5.66 -6.11 8.87
C TYR A 61 -5.83 -7.04 10.09
N PRO A 62 -4.79 -7.76 10.54
CA PRO A 62 -4.90 -8.61 11.73
C PRO A 62 -5.36 -7.87 13.00
N HIS A 63 -5.16 -6.56 13.07
CA HIS A 63 -5.44 -5.74 14.25
C HIS A 63 -6.66 -4.82 14.10
N ALA A 64 -7.14 -4.54 12.89
CA ALA A 64 -8.23 -3.59 12.66
C ALA A 64 -8.90 -3.74 11.30
N ARG A 65 -10.16 -3.31 11.20
CA ARG A 65 -10.83 -3.03 9.94
C ARG A 65 -10.25 -1.77 9.29
N SER A 66 -10.11 -1.76 7.97
CA SER A 66 -9.51 -0.66 7.22
C SER A 66 -10.48 -0.08 6.19
N PRO A 67 -10.52 1.25 6.01
CA PRO A 67 -11.36 1.88 4.99
C PRO A 67 -10.88 1.59 3.56
N LEU A 68 -9.59 1.35 3.37
CA LEU A 68 -8.97 1.09 2.07
C LEU A 68 -7.68 0.27 2.24
N CYS A 69 -7.47 -0.68 1.34
CA CYS A 69 -6.24 -1.43 1.24
C CYS A 69 -5.92 -1.73 -0.23
N LEU A 70 -4.96 -1.03 -0.84
CA LEU A 70 -4.69 -1.14 -2.27
C LEU A 70 -4.19 -2.53 -2.69
N HIS A 71 -3.28 -3.16 -1.90
CA HIS A 71 -2.81 -4.50 -2.27
C HIS A 71 -3.92 -5.56 -2.16
N ALA A 72 -4.82 -5.44 -1.17
CA ALA A 72 -5.97 -6.34 -1.08
C ALA A 72 -7.02 -6.05 -2.17
N THR A 73 -7.14 -4.79 -2.63
CA THR A 73 -7.95 -4.44 -3.81
C THR A 73 -7.37 -5.09 -5.07
N LEU A 74 -6.05 -5.03 -5.28
CA LEU A 74 -5.40 -5.74 -6.39
C LEU A 74 -5.68 -7.25 -6.33
N ALA A 75 -5.56 -7.86 -5.15
CA ALA A 75 -5.84 -9.29 -4.95
C ALA A 75 -7.26 -9.66 -5.35
N ALA A 76 -8.27 -8.94 -4.83
CA ALA A 76 -9.68 -9.15 -5.18
C ALA A 76 -9.94 -8.94 -6.66
N SER A 77 -9.33 -7.91 -7.26
CA SER A 77 -9.43 -7.61 -8.67
C SER A 77 -8.85 -8.72 -9.55
N ALA A 78 -7.70 -9.30 -9.16
CA ALA A 78 -7.11 -10.42 -9.89
C ALA A 78 -8.05 -11.64 -9.90
N VAL A 79 -8.63 -11.97 -8.74
CA VAL A 79 -9.64 -13.06 -8.63
C VAL A 79 -10.87 -12.76 -9.50
N PHE A 80 -11.31 -11.50 -9.55
CA PHE A 80 -12.42 -11.08 -10.42
C PHE A 80 -12.07 -11.26 -11.90
N PHE A 81 -10.91 -10.74 -12.35
CA PHE A 81 -10.50 -10.81 -13.76
C PHE A 81 -10.16 -12.23 -14.24
N GLU A 82 -9.73 -13.13 -13.35
CA GLU A 82 -9.58 -14.54 -13.67
C GLU A 82 -10.92 -15.19 -14.10
N ARG A 83 -12.03 -14.74 -13.53
CA ARG A 83 -13.37 -15.24 -13.85
C ARG A 83 -14.03 -14.49 -15.00
N HIS A 84 -13.60 -13.26 -15.24
CA HIS A 84 -14.14 -12.38 -16.27
C HIS A 84 -13.01 -11.93 -17.21
N PRO A 85 -12.42 -12.85 -18.00
CA PRO A 85 -11.20 -12.58 -18.79
C PRO A 85 -11.39 -11.49 -19.84
N GLU A 86 -12.60 -11.31 -20.35
CA GLU A 86 -12.92 -10.27 -21.34
C GLU A 86 -13.10 -8.87 -20.71
N THR A 87 -13.27 -8.80 -19.38
CA THR A 87 -13.48 -7.53 -18.69
C THR A 87 -12.13 -6.85 -18.44
N LEU A 88 -12.01 -5.58 -18.81
CA LEU A 88 -10.80 -4.77 -18.59
C LEU A 88 -10.98 -3.75 -17.48
N LYS A 89 -12.22 -3.39 -17.14
CA LYS A 89 -12.54 -2.40 -16.11
C LYS A 89 -13.63 -2.91 -15.19
N VAL A 90 -13.48 -2.65 -13.91
CA VAL A 90 -14.49 -2.99 -12.90
C VAL A 90 -14.56 -1.89 -11.85
N ARG A 91 -15.73 -1.68 -11.31
CA ARG A 91 -15.95 -0.78 -10.18
C ARG A 91 -16.34 -1.59 -8.96
N PHE A 92 -15.61 -1.38 -7.86
CA PHE A 92 -15.97 -1.89 -6.55
C PHE A 92 -16.39 -0.75 -5.62
N VAL A 93 -16.97 -1.09 -4.48
CA VAL A 93 -17.23 -0.14 -3.40
C VAL A 93 -16.60 -0.65 -2.11
N THR A 94 -16.04 0.25 -1.29
CA THR A 94 -15.47 -0.16 0.00
C THR A 94 -16.56 -0.43 1.05
N GLY A 95 -16.37 -1.42 1.90
CA GLY A 95 -17.34 -1.80 2.93
C GLY A 95 -17.55 -0.74 3.99
N MET A 96 -16.49 0.00 4.37
CA MET A 96 -16.53 0.94 5.49
C MET A 96 -17.12 2.32 5.13
N HIS A 97 -16.72 2.87 3.98
CA HIS A 97 -17.10 4.24 3.58
C HIS A 97 -17.86 4.31 2.26
N ARG A 98 -18.18 3.19 1.64
CA ARG A 98 -18.86 3.12 0.33
C ARG A 98 -18.13 3.91 -0.76
N GLN A 99 -16.81 4.07 -0.62
CA GLN A 99 -15.97 4.74 -1.62
C GLN A 99 -15.90 3.88 -2.87
N ALA A 100 -16.10 4.49 -4.03
CA ALA A 100 -15.92 3.83 -5.32
C ALA A 100 -14.42 3.60 -5.59
N LEU A 101 -14.10 2.42 -6.07
CA LEU A 101 -12.76 2.02 -6.51
C LEU A 101 -12.84 1.63 -7.98
N GLU A 102 -12.34 2.51 -8.84
CA GLU A 102 -12.21 2.22 -10.27
C GLU A 102 -10.94 1.39 -10.49
N VAL A 103 -11.10 0.22 -11.08
CA VAL A 103 -10.02 -0.71 -11.33
C VAL A 103 -9.93 -1.03 -12.81
N GLU A 104 -8.72 -1.01 -13.35
CA GLU A 104 -8.43 -1.30 -14.74
C GLU A 104 -7.33 -2.35 -14.85
N ARG A 105 -7.54 -3.35 -15.73
CA ARG A 105 -6.50 -4.31 -16.11
C ARG A 105 -5.88 -3.88 -17.43
N ILE A 106 -4.55 -3.74 -17.43
CA ILE A 106 -3.75 -3.40 -18.60
C ILE A 106 -2.64 -4.44 -18.71
N GLU A 107 -2.75 -5.30 -19.69
CA GLU A 107 -1.84 -6.45 -19.84
C GLU A 107 -1.80 -7.32 -18.57
N ALA A 108 -0.61 -7.51 -17.99
CA ALA A 108 -0.40 -8.28 -16.77
C ALA A 108 -0.55 -7.47 -15.47
N HIS A 109 -0.88 -6.18 -15.57
CA HIS A 109 -0.96 -5.28 -14.41
C HIS A 109 -2.40 -4.86 -14.13
N ILE A 110 -2.70 -4.70 -12.86
CA ILE A 110 -3.98 -4.17 -12.37
C ILE A 110 -3.71 -2.81 -11.75
N PHE A 111 -4.49 -1.80 -12.10
CA PHE A 111 -4.41 -0.44 -11.60
C PHE A 111 -5.66 -0.06 -10.84
N VAL A 112 -5.50 0.54 -9.67
CA VAL A 112 -6.57 1.06 -8.82
C VAL A 112 -6.51 2.58 -8.84
N GLY A 113 -7.61 3.21 -9.21
CA GLY A 113 -7.75 4.66 -9.18
C GLY A 113 -7.77 5.18 -7.75
N THR A 114 -7.02 6.24 -7.49
CA THR A 114 -6.97 6.95 -6.23
C THR A 114 -7.03 8.46 -6.48
N SER A 115 -7.34 9.23 -5.46
CA SER A 115 -7.35 10.69 -5.52
C SER A 115 -6.56 11.29 -4.37
N ALA A 116 -6.02 12.48 -4.61
CA ALA A 116 -5.38 13.27 -3.56
C ALA A 116 -6.33 13.48 -2.38
N GLN A 117 -5.83 13.30 -1.17
CA GLN A 117 -6.55 13.54 0.05
C GLN A 117 -5.84 14.58 0.91
N ARG A 118 -6.60 15.22 1.78
CA ARG A 118 -6.05 16.22 2.69
C ARG A 118 -5.07 15.59 3.67
N CYS A 119 -3.90 16.22 3.81
CA CYS A 119 -2.93 15.89 4.83
C CYS A 119 -3.16 16.72 6.11
N PRO A 120 -2.68 16.24 7.28
CA PRO A 120 -2.59 17.07 8.46
C PRO A 120 -1.77 18.34 8.19
N ASP A 121 -2.16 19.45 8.81
CA ASP A 121 -1.34 20.68 8.82
C ASP A 121 -0.28 20.52 9.91
N LEU A 122 0.96 20.29 9.50
CA LEU A 122 2.07 19.94 10.37
C LEU A 122 3.35 20.64 9.94
N ALA A 123 3.95 21.39 10.86
CA ALA A 123 5.33 21.84 10.72
C ALA A 123 6.28 20.66 10.94
N ILE A 124 7.07 20.33 9.94
CA ILE A 124 8.00 19.18 9.98
C ILE A 124 9.33 19.65 10.51
N ASP A 125 9.75 19.09 11.64
CA ASP A 125 11.11 19.27 12.17
C ASP A 125 12.07 18.28 11.49
N ILE A 126 12.99 18.81 10.68
CA ILE A 126 13.98 18.01 9.94
C ILE A 126 14.91 17.25 10.89
N ALA A 127 15.28 17.87 12.01
CA ALA A 127 16.19 17.24 12.98
C ALA A 127 15.48 16.04 13.67
N GLU A 128 14.20 16.19 14.02
CA GLU A 128 13.38 15.09 14.56
C GLU A 128 13.25 13.95 13.56
N VAL A 129 12.98 14.26 12.27
CA VAL A 129 12.89 13.24 11.21
C VAL A 129 14.21 12.50 11.03
N ALA A 130 15.35 13.21 10.98
CA ALA A 130 16.67 12.60 10.86
C ALA A 130 16.99 11.71 12.06
N GLN A 131 16.69 12.18 13.28
CA GLN A 131 16.84 11.40 14.51
C GLN A 131 16.03 10.10 14.48
N LEU A 132 14.76 10.16 14.05
CA LEU A 132 13.89 8.98 13.93
C LEU A 132 14.36 7.98 12.87
N LEU A 133 14.98 8.46 11.80
CA LEU A 133 15.60 7.61 10.78
C LEU A 133 17.01 7.13 11.15
N CYS A 134 17.58 7.61 12.29
CA CYS A 134 18.93 7.34 12.76
C CYS A 134 20.00 7.71 11.72
N ILE A 135 19.86 8.90 11.11
CA ILE A 135 20.81 9.48 10.15
C ILE A 135 21.12 10.93 10.51
N GLU A 136 22.17 11.49 9.89
CA GLU A 136 22.44 12.92 9.99
C GLU A 136 21.50 13.73 9.09
N ALA A 137 21.12 14.93 9.52
CA ALA A 137 20.19 15.78 8.76
C ALA A 137 20.72 16.14 7.35
N CYS A 138 22.04 16.17 7.16
CA CYS A 138 22.68 16.41 5.86
C CYS A 138 22.54 15.23 4.86
N GLU A 139 22.16 14.04 5.33
CA GLU A 139 21.89 12.88 4.47
C GLU A 139 20.49 12.93 3.85
N LEU A 140 19.62 13.83 4.33
CA LEU A 140 18.31 14.09 3.73
C LEU A 140 18.48 14.96 2.48
N LYS A 141 17.82 14.54 1.40
CA LYS A 141 17.80 15.28 0.14
C LYS A 141 16.52 16.12 0.02
N GLY A 142 16.62 17.37 0.47
CA GLY A 142 15.49 18.29 0.47
C GLY A 142 14.58 18.17 1.70
N LEU A 143 13.48 18.91 1.66
CA LEU A 143 12.51 18.95 2.77
C LEU A 143 11.58 17.77 2.71
N PRO A 144 11.34 17.03 3.82
CA PRO A 144 10.30 16.03 3.91
C PRO A 144 8.92 16.64 3.59
N ARG A 145 8.03 15.87 2.94
CA ARG A 145 6.72 16.35 2.48
C ARG A 145 5.62 15.38 2.89
N LEU A 146 4.46 15.91 3.23
CA LEU A 146 3.24 15.13 3.42
C LEU A 146 2.49 15.00 2.10
N ALA A 147 2.09 13.77 1.77
CA ALA A 147 1.17 13.50 0.67
C ALA A 147 0.23 12.34 1.02
N SER A 148 -0.96 12.31 0.43
CA SER A 148 -1.97 11.29 0.70
C SER A 148 -2.81 10.96 -0.53
N VAL A 149 -3.00 9.67 -0.77
CA VAL A 149 -4.00 9.11 -1.71
C VAL A 149 -4.90 8.06 -1.02
N GLY A 150 -4.94 8.07 0.30
CA GLY A 150 -5.70 7.12 1.13
C GLY A 150 -5.34 7.31 2.60
N SER A 151 -4.05 7.36 2.92
CA SER A 151 -3.54 7.72 4.24
C SER A 151 -2.30 8.59 4.09
N ALA A 152 -2.18 9.63 4.92
CA ALA A 152 -1.07 10.57 4.84
C ALA A 152 0.27 9.88 5.15
N LYS A 153 1.26 10.09 4.31
CA LYS A 153 2.64 9.64 4.48
C LYS A 153 3.59 10.81 4.57
N LEU A 154 4.57 10.73 5.46
CA LEU A 154 5.73 11.61 5.42
C LEU A 154 6.74 11.02 4.43
N LEU A 155 6.92 11.69 3.30
CA LEU A 155 7.86 11.32 2.25
C LEU A 155 9.22 11.96 2.56
N VAL A 156 10.25 11.13 2.67
CA VAL A 156 11.61 11.56 3.05
C VAL A 156 12.58 11.08 1.98
N GLU A 157 13.17 12.02 1.23
CA GLU A 157 14.18 11.68 0.22
C GLU A 157 15.55 11.56 0.88
N VAL A 158 16.23 10.43 0.66
CA VAL A 158 17.63 10.21 1.03
C VAL A 158 18.52 10.27 -0.20
N ALA A 159 19.81 10.56 0.00
CA ALA A 159 20.70 10.90 -1.10
C ALA A 159 20.92 9.75 -2.09
N GLU A 160 21.11 8.53 -1.60
CA GLU A 160 21.56 7.39 -2.40
C GLU A 160 20.92 6.07 -1.99
N PRO A 161 20.89 5.06 -2.91
CA PRO A 161 20.38 3.72 -2.62
C PRO A 161 21.10 3.02 -1.47
N SER A 162 22.39 3.25 -1.32
CA SER A 162 23.21 2.71 -0.23
C SER A 162 22.75 3.27 1.13
N ALA A 163 22.46 4.57 1.21
CA ALA A 163 21.92 5.21 2.41
C ALA A 163 20.53 4.65 2.74
N LEU A 164 19.65 4.50 1.75
CA LEU A 164 18.33 3.91 1.94
C LEU A 164 18.41 2.46 2.47
N ALA A 165 19.32 1.64 1.90
CA ALA A 165 19.50 0.26 2.32
C ALA A 165 20.07 0.15 3.75
N ALA A 166 20.96 1.09 4.15
CA ALA A 166 21.61 1.11 5.45
C ALA A 166 20.71 1.67 6.57
N LEU A 167 19.54 2.24 6.27
CA LEU A 167 18.64 2.78 7.30
C LEU A 167 18.31 1.74 8.37
N SER A 168 18.52 2.13 9.64
CA SER A 168 18.15 1.35 10.82
C SER A 168 17.33 2.24 11.77
N PRO A 169 16.09 2.59 11.39
CA PRO A 169 15.31 3.62 12.07
C PRO A 169 14.79 3.18 13.45
N ASP A 170 14.51 4.17 14.30
CA ASP A 170 13.75 3.97 15.54
C ASP A 170 12.27 3.71 15.21
N LEU A 171 11.92 2.45 14.91
CA LEU A 171 10.58 2.06 14.52
C LEU A 171 9.51 2.39 15.57
N PRO A 172 9.72 2.14 16.88
CA PRO A 172 8.80 2.58 17.94
C PRO A 172 8.64 4.11 17.98
N GLY A 173 9.72 4.86 17.82
CA GLY A 173 9.71 6.32 17.76
C GLY A 173 8.90 6.83 16.57
N ILE A 174 9.12 6.28 15.37
CA ILE A 174 8.33 6.59 14.17
C ILE A 174 6.84 6.28 14.39
N ALA A 175 6.51 5.15 15.00
CA ALA A 175 5.12 4.80 15.28
C ALA A 175 4.46 5.79 16.26
N ASN A 176 5.18 6.21 17.31
CA ASN A 176 4.70 7.21 18.28
C ASN A 176 4.52 8.59 17.62
N TRP A 177 5.52 9.04 16.87
CA TRP A 177 5.47 10.29 16.12
C TRP A 177 4.28 10.30 15.15
N SER A 178 4.11 9.23 14.40
CA SER A 178 3.04 9.09 13.41
C SER A 178 1.65 9.17 14.04
N ARG A 179 1.42 8.47 15.15
CA ARG A 179 0.15 8.52 15.89
C ARG A 179 -0.13 9.92 16.46
N LYS A 180 0.89 10.58 17.00
CA LYS A 180 0.79 11.94 17.55
C LYS A 180 0.36 12.95 16.47
N HIS A 181 0.83 12.79 15.24
CA HIS A 181 0.62 13.76 14.15
C HIS A 181 -0.44 13.33 13.14
N GLY A 182 -1.12 12.20 13.33
CA GLY A 182 -2.15 11.71 12.40
C GLY A 182 -1.59 11.30 11.02
N VAL A 183 -0.34 10.84 11.00
CA VAL A 183 0.37 10.39 9.80
C VAL A 183 0.49 8.87 9.83
N SER A 184 0.41 8.19 8.71
CA SER A 184 0.43 6.72 8.64
C SER A 184 1.83 6.13 8.48
N GLY A 185 2.86 6.84 8.96
CA GLY A 185 4.25 6.43 8.92
C GLY A 185 5.12 7.28 8.01
N MET A 186 6.42 6.95 8.00
CA MET A 186 7.43 7.60 7.18
C MET A 186 7.77 6.71 5.98
N TYR A 187 7.91 7.32 4.82
CA TYR A 187 8.34 6.67 3.59
C TYR A 187 9.67 7.25 3.14
N ALA A 188 10.76 6.54 3.42
CA ALA A 188 12.08 6.90 2.93
C ALA A 188 12.25 6.42 1.48
N TYR A 189 12.76 7.27 0.60
CA TYR A 189 12.96 6.93 -0.80
C TYR A 189 14.20 7.59 -1.40
N CYS A 190 14.70 7.04 -2.50
CA CYS A 190 15.72 7.67 -3.33
C CYS A 190 15.46 7.38 -4.81
N ARG A 191 15.97 8.24 -5.70
CA ARG A 191 15.92 8.02 -7.14
C ARG A 191 17.02 7.02 -7.55
N VAL A 192 16.67 6.01 -8.34
CA VAL A 192 17.61 4.99 -8.85
C VAL A 192 17.70 4.94 -10.38
N GLY A 193 16.83 5.67 -11.08
CA GLY A 193 16.81 5.75 -12.54
C GLY A 193 15.84 6.82 -13.02
N ASP A 194 15.59 6.89 -14.33
CA ASP A 194 14.60 7.79 -14.90
C ASP A 194 13.22 7.28 -14.51
N ASP A 195 12.49 8.12 -13.72
CA ASP A 195 11.19 7.79 -13.13
C ASP A 195 11.15 6.48 -12.33
N VAL A 196 12.34 5.96 -11.92
CA VAL A 196 12.49 4.78 -11.07
C VAL A 196 13.02 5.21 -9.70
N TYR A 197 12.32 4.79 -8.66
CA TYR A 197 12.65 5.08 -7.26
C TYR A 197 12.74 3.79 -6.47
N ALA A 198 13.59 3.76 -5.45
CA ALA A 198 13.60 2.75 -4.41
C ALA A 198 13.01 3.35 -3.14
N GLY A 199 12.32 2.54 -2.32
CA GLY A 199 11.72 3.05 -1.10
C GLY A 199 11.55 2.01 -0.01
N ARG A 200 11.40 2.50 1.23
CA ARG A 200 11.10 1.73 2.44
C ARG A 200 9.98 2.41 3.21
N ASN A 201 9.00 1.64 3.66
CA ASN A 201 7.83 2.15 4.39
C ASN A 201 7.89 1.75 5.86
N PHE A 202 8.03 2.72 6.74
CA PHE A 202 8.03 2.53 8.18
C PHE A 202 6.66 2.91 8.74
N ASN A 203 5.91 1.90 9.20
CA ASN A 203 4.52 2.04 9.61
C ASN A 203 4.35 2.60 11.03
N HIS A 204 3.14 3.12 11.29
CA HIS A 204 2.70 3.58 12.60
C HIS A 204 2.03 2.49 13.47
N LEU A 205 1.88 1.27 12.93
CA LEU A 205 1.17 0.16 13.56
C LEU A 205 2.06 -1.08 13.66
N GLU A 206 1.99 -1.74 14.84
CA GLU A 206 2.54 -3.07 15.08
C GLU A 206 1.61 -4.16 14.51
N PRO A 207 2.12 -5.39 14.33
CA PRO A 207 3.49 -5.87 14.57
C PRO A 207 4.44 -5.65 13.38
N ARG A 208 3.97 -5.17 12.25
CA ARG A 208 4.78 -4.99 11.04
C ARG A 208 5.08 -3.52 10.84
N PHE A 209 6.15 -3.04 11.45
CA PHE A 209 6.59 -1.66 11.29
C PHE A 209 7.15 -1.33 9.91
N GLU A 210 7.51 -2.33 9.11
CA GLU A 210 7.95 -2.15 7.72
C GLU A 210 7.20 -3.09 6.79
N ASP A 211 6.68 -2.55 5.68
CA ASP A 211 5.95 -3.31 4.66
C ASP A 211 6.83 -3.61 3.44
N ALA A 212 6.64 -4.79 2.87
CA ALA A 212 7.28 -5.16 1.60
C ALA A 212 6.76 -4.35 0.40
N ALA A 213 5.50 -3.94 0.41
CA ALA A 213 4.90 -3.10 -0.63
C ALA A 213 3.76 -2.25 -0.08
N THR A 214 3.80 -0.94 -0.34
CA THR A 214 2.84 0.03 0.20
C THR A 214 2.23 0.88 -0.91
N GLY A 215 1.09 0.45 -1.43
CA GLY A 215 0.44 1.12 -2.57
C GLY A 215 0.10 2.59 -2.31
N VAL A 216 -0.40 2.93 -1.11
CA VAL A 216 -0.71 4.34 -0.76
C VAL A 216 0.54 5.22 -0.71
N ALA A 217 1.71 4.66 -0.38
CA ALA A 217 2.96 5.40 -0.41
C ALA A 217 3.45 5.63 -1.85
N ALA A 218 3.31 4.62 -2.73
CA ALA A 218 3.61 4.77 -4.16
C ALA A 218 2.75 5.86 -4.79
N GLY A 219 1.44 5.86 -4.50
CA GLY A 219 0.53 6.88 -4.96
C GLY A 219 0.84 8.27 -4.40
N ALA A 220 1.14 8.37 -3.10
CA ALA A 220 1.53 9.62 -2.46
C ALA A 220 2.83 10.20 -3.06
N LEU A 221 3.82 9.33 -3.35
CA LEU A 221 5.07 9.76 -3.97
C LEU A 221 4.84 10.26 -5.40
N ALA A 222 4.09 9.53 -6.23
CA ALA A 222 3.76 9.94 -7.59
C ALA A 222 3.00 11.28 -7.61
N LEU A 223 2.05 11.47 -6.68
CA LEU A 223 1.33 12.72 -6.49
C LEU A 223 2.27 13.87 -6.11
N SER A 224 3.18 13.66 -5.15
CA SER A 224 4.13 14.66 -4.67
C SER A 224 5.15 15.05 -5.73
N LEU A 225 5.53 14.14 -6.60
CA LEU A 225 6.47 14.36 -7.71
C LEU A 225 5.77 14.84 -9.00
N GLU A 226 4.44 14.81 -9.04
CA GLU A 226 3.60 15.13 -10.21
C GLU A 226 4.01 14.37 -11.47
N ARG A 227 4.37 13.07 -11.29
CA ARG A 227 4.82 12.21 -12.39
C ARG A 227 4.49 10.74 -12.18
N SER A 228 4.42 10.00 -13.27
CA SER A 228 4.34 8.55 -13.23
C SER A 228 5.69 7.96 -12.82
N ILE A 229 5.65 6.95 -11.94
CA ILE A 229 6.87 6.34 -11.39
C ILE A 229 6.78 4.82 -11.35
N THR A 230 7.94 4.19 -11.38
CA THR A 230 8.17 2.81 -10.96
C THR A 230 8.85 2.84 -9.60
N LEU A 231 8.28 2.14 -8.63
CA LEU A 231 8.79 2.11 -7.26
C LEU A 231 9.21 0.71 -6.88
N LEU A 232 10.48 0.55 -6.50
CA LEU A 232 11.08 -0.68 -6.00
C LEU A 232 11.04 -0.65 -4.47
N GLN A 233 10.46 -1.67 -3.84
CA GLN A 233 10.31 -1.76 -2.38
C GLN A 233 10.49 -3.21 -1.92
N GLY A 234 10.78 -3.42 -0.63
CA GLY A 234 10.79 -4.75 -0.01
C GLY A 234 12.11 -5.51 -0.11
N ASP A 235 13.12 -4.98 -0.80
CA ASP A 235 14.43 -5.62 -0.91
C ASP A 235 15.08 -5.83 0.47
N ALA A 236 14.96 -4.87 1.39
CA ALA A 236 15.45 -4.97 2.77
C ALA A 236 14.77 -6.10 3.59
N LEU A 237 13.59 -6.54 3.16
CA LEU A 237 12.82 -7.61 3.79
C LEU A 237 12.95 -8.96 3.05
N GLY A 238 13.78 -9.04 2.01
CA GLY A 238 13.88 -10.22 1.15
C GLY A 238 12.61 -10.49 0.32
N GLN A 239 11.70 -9.52 0.24
CA GLN A 239 10.43 -9.57 -0.48
C GLN A 239 10.39 -8.51 -1.59
N PRO A 240 11.21 -8.65 -2.65
CA PRO A 240 11.33 -7.61 -3.67
C PRO A 240 10.00 -7.39 -4.40
N CYS A 241 9.55 -6.13 -4.40
CA CYS A 241 8.31 -5.69 -5.02
C CYS A 241 8.54 -4.59 -6.04
N THR A 242 7.64 -4.49 -7.02
CA THR A 242 7.54 -3.39 -7.98
C THR A 242 6.12 -2.84 -7.96
N LEU A 243 5.99 -1.56 -7.65
CA LEU A 243 4.74 -0.83 -7.70
C LEU A 243 4.82 0.17 -8.85
N LEU A 244 3.74 0.29 -9.60
CA LEU A 244 3.58 1.27 -10.67
C LEU A 244 2.62 2.34 -10.19
N ALA A 245 2.97 3.61 -10.34
CA ALA A 245 2.03 4.69 -10.08
C ALA A 245 1.97 5.59 -11.31
N ARG A 246 0.77 5.76 -11.87
CA ARG A 246 0.48 6.62 -13.02
C ARG A 246 -0.11 7.92 -12.51
N TYR A 247 0.48 9.03 -12.89
CA TYR A 247 -0.01 10.37 -12.58
C TYR A 247 -0.57 11.04 -13.84
N THR A 248 -1.76 11.59 -13.72
CA THR A 248 -2.39 12.35 -14.80
C THR A 248 -3.22 13.49 -14.20
N ASN A 249 -2.77 14.73 -14.34
CA ASN A 249 -3.52 15.93 -13.93
C ASN A 249 -4.09 15.85 -12.49
N GLY A 250 -3.30 15.42 -11.52
CA GLY A 250 -3.70 15.31 -10.11
C GLY A 250 -4.40 14.00 -9.73
N ALA A 251 -4.79 13.18 -10.71
CA ALA A 251 -5.26 11.82 -10.46
C ALA A 251 -4.10 10.83 -10.45
N VAL A 252 -4.18 9.83 -9.60
CA VAL A 252 -3.17 8.77 -9.49
C VAL A 252 -3.83 7.41 -9.59
N GLN A 253 -3.25 6.53 -10.39
CA GLN A 253 -3.56 5.11 -10.40
C GLN A 253 -2.36 4.34 -9.85
N VAL A 254 -2.59 3.49 -8.85
CA VAL A 254 -1.55 2.61 -8.30
C VAL A 254 -1.78 1.20 -8.77
N GLY A 255 -0.75 0.57 -9.31
CA GLY A 255 -0.89 -0.74 -9.89
C GLY A 255 0.35 -1.63 -9.76
N GLY A 256 0.17 -2.87 -10.19
CA GLY A 256 1.19 -3.89 -10.21
C GLY A 256 0.62 -5.26 -10.55
N ARG A 257 1.44 -6.29 -10.41
CA ARG A 257 1.03 -7.68 -10.58
C ARG A 257 0.34 -8.18 -9.31
N ALA A 258 -0.63 -9.07 -9.46
CA ALA A 258 -1.15 -9.89 -8.38
C ALA A 258 -1.21 -11.34 -8.90
N VAL A 259 -0.52 -12.25 -8.20
CA VAL A 259 -0.44 -13.65 -8.60
C VAL A 259 -1.00 -14.56 -7.51
N ARG A 260 -1.64 -15.65 -7.91
CA ARG A 260 -2.15 -16.65 -6.98
C ARG A 260 -0.97 -17.43 -6.39
N ARG A 261 -0.98 -17.60 -5.07
CA ARG A 261 -0.07 -18.51 -4.40
C ARG A 261 -0.80 -19.84 -4.17
N GLU A 262 -0.28 -20.91 -4.79
CA GLU A 262 -0.77 -22.25 -4.50
C GLU A 262 -0.49 -22.62 -3.02
N PRO A 263 -1.39 -23.37 -2.36
CA PRO A 263 -1.09 -23.92 -1.05
C PRO A 263 0.14 -24.84 -1.17
N SER A 264 1.15 -24.58 -0.36
CA SER A 264 2.32 -25.47 -0.22
C SER A 264 1.95 -26.74 0.53
#